data_08bb48cab904e2d5eb1f331d26a58be4
#
_entry.id   08bb48cab904e2d5eb1f331d26a58be4
#
_cell.length_a   1.000
_cell.length_b   1.000
_cell.length_c   1.000
_cell.angle_alpha   90.00
_cell.angle_beta   90.00
_cell.angle_gamma   90.00
#
_symmetry.space_group_name_H-M   'P 1'
#
loop_
_entity.id
_entity.type
_entity.pdbx_description
1 polymer ?
#
loop_
_entity_poly.entity_id
_entity_poly.type
_entity_poly.pdbx_seq_one_letter_code
_entity_poly.pdbx_strand_id
1 'polypeptide(L)'
;AEMRRRNWLKRDRTLVLAAALTTQNQDAFDATTATVGGLVELETNLIWQKKWYYSLGVEFAASNEADLSASTGPDTPRTMYYILSAPLSLSYDGSNDLLNPERGFRINMRASPQVSFESGSFAYIRAQLEGTYYQPVAGRVTLAGRLHFGSIIGASRGNIAPTRRFYAGGGGSVRGYDFQQVGPKDPEGVPTGGNSLTEVSVEARFRFGDWGVVPFVDAGQVFTGTVPDFSGMSFGAGIGVRYYTSFGPVRVDVATPINPGPNDPKVAFYVSIGQAF
;
A
#
# COMPACT_ATOMS: atom_id res chain seq x y z
N ALA A 1 -5.00 14.38 -15.46
CA ALA A 1 -4.15 14.66 -16.63
C ALA A 1 -2.69 14.44 -16.24
N GLU A 2 -1.90 13.85 -17.14
CA GLU A 2 -0.47 13.61 -16.93
C GLU A 2 0.30 13.96 -18.19
N MET A 3 1.46 14.62 -18.04
CA MET A 3 2.40 14.92 -19.10
C MET A 3 3.76 14.31 -18.74
N ARG A 4 4.34 13.53 -19.64
CA ARG A 4 5.67 12.92 -19.49
C ARG A 4 6.62 13.46 -20.54
N ARG A 5 7.77 14.01 -20.11
CA ARG A 5 8.86 14.44 -20.99
C ARG A 5 10.11 13.61 -20.70
N ARG A 6 10.40 12.65 -21.59
CA ARG A 6 11.61 11.84 -21.52
C ARG A 6 12.86 12.65 -21.85
N ASN A 7 14.01 12.21 -21.34
CA ASN A 7 15.34 12.84 -21.54
C ASN A 7 15.37 14.34 -21.13
N TRP A 8 14.63 14.68 -20.05
CA TRP A 8 14.58 16.03 -19.54
C TRP A 8 15.93 16.44 -18.90
N LEU A 9 16.57 17.47 -19.46
CA LEU A 9 17.89 18.00 -19.10
C LEU A 9 19.05 17.00 -19.27
N LYS A 10 18.86 15.72 -19.06
CA LYS A 10 19.85 14.64 -19.25
C LYS A 10 19.16 13.37 -19.75
N ARG A 11 19.97 12.49 -20.38
CA ARG A 11 19.53 11.15 -20.77
C ARG A 11 19.03 10.37 -19.54
N ASP A 12 18.04 9.49 -19.75
CA ASP A 12 17.46 8.59 -18.74
C ASP A 12 16.72 9.28 -17.58
N ARG A 13 16.42 10.59 -17.73
CA ARG A 13 15.54 11.33 -16.82
C ARG A 13 14.20 11.61 -17.49
N THR A 14 13.12 11.40 -16.76
CA THR A 14 11.77 11.74 -17.19
C THR A 14 11.17 12.74 -16.23
N LEU A 15 10.75 13.90 -16.76
CA LEU A 15 9.91 14.83 -16.02
C LEU A 15 8.46 14.39 -16.18
N VAL A 16 7.76 14.26 -15.05
CA VAL A 16 6.33 13.96 -15.00
C VAL A 16 5.63 15.14 -14.32
N LEU A 17 4.64 15.72 -15.00
CA LEU A 17 3.73 16.71 -14.42
C LEU A 17 2.34 16.09 -14.38
N ALA A 18 1.68 16.13 -13.24
CA ALA A 18 0.38 15.52 -13.06
C ALA A 18 -0.59 16.46 -12.34
N ALA A 19 -1.86 16.39 -12.74
CA ALA A 19 -2.99 16.98 -12.04
C ALA A 19 -4.12 15.95 -11.98
N ALA A 20 -4.72 15.77 -10.81
CA ALA A 20 -5.79 14.80 -10.58
C ALA A 20 -6.88 15.39 -9.69
N LEU A 21 -8.11 14.96 -9.94
CA LEU A 21 -9.24 15.09 -9.02
C LEU A 21 -9.69 13.68 -8.67
N THR A 22 -9.73 13.36 -7.38
CA THR A 22 -10.07 12.04 -6.87
C THR A 22 -11.15 12.15 -5.82
N THR A 23 -12.17 11.31 -5.92
CA THR A 23 -13.18 11.14 -4.85
C THR A 23 -13.04 9.72 -4.31
N GLN A 24 -12.98 9.60 -2.99
CA GLN A 24 -12.88 8.35 -2.25
C GLN A 24 -14.00 8.30 -1.23
N ASN A 25 -14.76 7.21 -1.24
CA ASN A 25 -15.79 6.91 -0.24
C ASN A 25 -15.40 5.54 0.34
N GLN A 26 -14.99 5.54 1.60
CA GLN A 26 -14.46 4.37 2.31
C GLN A 26 -15.07 4.33 3.72
N ASP A 27 -15.00 3.18 4.38
CA ASP A 27 -15.54 3.01 5.73
C ASP A 27 -14.90 3.98 6.75
N ALA A 28 -13.61 4.29 6.56
CA ALA A 28 -12.85 5.16 7.46
C ALA A 28 -13.07 6.65 7.20
N PHE A 29 -13.32 7.04 5.93
CA PHE A 29 -13.40 8.45 5.52
C PHE A 29 -14.05 8.65 4.16
N ASP A 30 -14.62 9.85 3.97
CA ASP A 30 -14.97 10.40 2.67
C ASP A 30 -14.04 11.54 2.30
N ALA A 31 -13.47 11.53 1.09
CA ALA A 31 -12.54 12.57 0.65
C ALA A 31 -12.76 12.97 -0.81
N THR A 32 -12.63 14.26 -1.09
CA THR A 32 -12.48 14.80 -2.44
C THR A 32 -11.20 15.60 -2.48
N THR A 33 -10.23 15.14 -3.27
CA THR A 33 -8.86 15.68 -3.32
C THR A 33 -8.53 16.16 -4.72
N ALA A 34 -8.11 17.42 -4.83
CA ALA A 34 -7.45 17.97 -6.00
C ALA A 34 -5.94 17.97 -5.79
N THR A 35 -5.19 17.37 -6.68
CA THR A 35 -3.73 17.24 -6.59
C THR A 35 -3.08 17.82 -7.82
N VAL A 36 -1.99 18.57 -7.63
CA VAL A 36 -1.08 19.00 -8.69
C VAL A 36 0.35 18.78 -8.25
N GLY A 37 1.19 18.28 -9.13
CA GLY A 37 2.57 18.01 -8.78
C GLY A 37 3.45 17.75 -9.98
N GLY A 38 4.75 17.73 -9.69
CA GLY A 38 5.77 17.35 -10.64
C GLY A 38 6.85 16.52 -9.98
N LEU A 39 7.34 15.52 -10.69
CA LEU A 39 8.44 14.70 -10.22
C LEU A 39 9.43 14.39 -11.35
N VAL A 40 10.65 14.11 -10.98
CA VAL A 40 11.70 13.64 -11.87
C VAL A 40 11.97 12.17 -11.55
N GLU A 41 11.82 11.32 -12.55
CA GLU A 41 12.18 9.90 -12.51
C GLU A 41 13.55 9.68 -13.13
N LEU A 42 14.35 8.82 -12.54
CA LEU A 42 15.65 8.38 -13.06
C LEU A 42 15.74 6.86 -12.98
N GLU A 43 16.02 6.22 -14.10
CA GLU A 43 16.38 4.81 -14.17
C GLU A 43 17.90 4.67 -14.30
N THR A 44 18.54 3.79 -13.53
CA THR A 44 19.99 3.60 -13.58
C THR A 44 20.40 2.20 -13.13
N ASN A 45 21.55 1.74 -13.65
CA ASN A 45 22.17 0.46 -13.32
C ASN A 45 23.38 0.65 -12.37
N LEU A 46 23.17 1.31 -11.24
CA LEU A 46 24.25 1.72 -10.33
C LEU A 46 25.01 0.57 -9.68
N ILE A 47 24.32 -0.50 -9.28
CA ILE A 47 24.90 -1.62 -8.51
C ILE A 47 24.46 -2.94 -9.15
N TRP A 48 25.40 -3.87 -9.36
CA TRP A 48 25.15 -5.23 -9.87
C TRP A 48 24.44 -5.31 -11.23
N GLN A 49 24.52 -4.25 -12.04
CA GLN A 49 23.83 -4.17 -13.34
C GLN A 49 22.33 -4.43 -13.26
N LYS A 50 21.71 -4.10 -12.12
CA LYS A 50 20.27 -4.23 -11.86
C LYS A 50 19.59 -2.89 -11.90
N LYS A 51 18.30 -2.90 -12.21
CA LYS A 51 17.52 -1.68 -12.40
C LYS A 51 17.17 -1.02 -11.08
N TRP A 52 17.65 0.19 -10.91
CA TRP A 52 17.28 1.10 -9.84
C TRP A 52 16.42 2.21 -10.42
N TYR A 53 15.33 2.52 -9.74
CA TYR A 53 14.44 3.60 -10.06
C TYR A 53 14.40 4.58 -8.91
N TYR A 54 14.64 5.86 -9.21
CA TYR A 54 14.54 6.94 -8.25
C TYR A 54 13.48 7.91 -8.71
N SER A 55 12.72 8.48 -7.80
CA SER A 55 11.92 9.66 -8.09
C SER A 55 12.01 10.67 -6.97
N LEU A 56 11.98 11.93 -7.35
CA LEU A 56 11.90 13.07 -6.45
C LEU A 56 10.92 14.07 -7.04
N GLY A 57 10.01 14.56 -6.23
CA GLY A 57 8.99 15.50 -6.68
C GLY A 57 8.55 16.49 -5.63
N VAL A 58 7.61 17.31 -6.07
CA VAL A 58 6.82 18.21 -5.20
C VAL A 58 5.37 18.05 -5.60
N GLU A 59 4.50 17.94 -4.63
CA GLU A 59 3.05 17.78 -4.80
C GLU A 59 2.33 18.74 -3.86
N PHE A 60 1.30 19.39 -4.36
CA PHE A 60 0.32 20.11 -3.58
C PHE A 60 -1.04 19.44 -3.73
N ALA A 61 -1.70 19.18 -2.59
CA ALA A 61 -3.04 18.62 -2.54
C ALA A 61 -3.96 19.53 -1.72
N ALA A 62 -5.16 19.78 -2.24
CA ALA A 62 -6.28 20.37 -1.52
C ALA A 62 -7.33 19.27 -1.35
N SER A 63 -7.60 18.86 -0.12
CA SER A 63 -8.47 17.71 0.19
C SER A 63 -9.56 18.12 1.18
N ASN A 64 -10.80 17.87 0.79
CA ASN A 64 -11.98 18.05 1.64
C ASN A 64 -12.40 16.68 2.17
N GLU A 65 -12.17 16.42 3.45
CA GLU A 65 -12.30 15.10 4.07
C GLU A 65 -13.28 15.10 5.24
N ALA A 66 -14.07 14.02 5.35
CA ALA A 66 -14.83 13.66 6.54
C ALA A 66 -14.18 12.45 7.20
N ASP A 67 -13.80 12.57 8.47
CA ASP A 67 -13.31 11.45 9.29
C ASP A 67 -14.51 10.72 9.91
N LEU A 68 -14.87 9.57 9.36
CA LEU A 68 -16.05 8.82 9.78
C LEU A 68 -15.84 8.12 11.13
N SER A 69 -14.60 8.00 11.61
CA SER A 69 -14.30 7.49 12.95
C SER A 69 -14.54 8.52 14.05
N ALA A 70 -14.66 9.79 13.71
CA ALA A 70 -14.95 10.85 14.68
C ALA A 70 -16.46 11.10 14.84
N SER A 71 -17.25 10.78 13.83
CA SER A 71 -18.71 10.92 13.82
C SER A 71 -19.28 10.11 12.66
N THR A 72 -20.25 9.25 12.93
CA THR A 72 -20.94 8.45 11.92
C THR A 72 -22.31 9.06 11.60
N GLY A 73 -22.45 9.59 10.39
CA GLY A 73 -23.74 10.13 9.95
C GLY A 73 -23.63 11.04 8.72
N PRO A 74 -24.77 11.39 8.09
CA PRO A 74 -24.79 12.25 6.92
C PRO A 74 -24.27 13.68 7.19
N ASP A 75 -24.26 14.09 8.46
CA ASP A 75 -23.82 15.42 8.92
C ASP A 75 -22.39 15.40 9.48
N THR A 76 -21.57 14.37 9.17
CA THR A 76 -20.16 14.33 9.62
C THR A 76 -19.42 15.57 9.13
N PRO A 77 -18.82 16.36 10.04
CA PRO A 77 -18.09 17.57 9.65
C PRO A 77 -16.95 17.27 8.67
N ARG A 78 -16.85 18.07 7.65
CA ARG A 78 -15.75 17.98 6.67
C ARG A 78 -14.68 19.01 6.95
N THR A 79 -13.44 18.59 6.86
CA THR A 79 -12.28 19.45 7.08
C THR A 79 -11.51 19.62 5.77
N MET A 80 -11.10 20.87 5.50
CA MET A 80 -10.27 21.17 4.36
C MET A 80 -8.78 21.13 4.75
N TYR A 81 -8.03 20.21 4.13
CA TYR A 81 -6.60 20.07 4.28
C TYR A 81 -5.88 20.62 3.05
N TYR A 82 -4.86 21.44 3.25
CA TYR A 82 -3.91 21.85 2.22
C TYR A 82 -2.57 21.22 2.53
N ILE A 83 -2.10 20.31 1.69
CA ILE A 83 -0.92 19.50 1.97
C ILE A 83 0.14 19.76 0.91
N LEU A 84 1.29 20.27 1.33
CA LEU A 84 2.49 20.35 0.51
C LEU A 84 3.38 19.17 0.86
N SER A 85 3.79 18.41 -0.14
CA SER A 85 4.62 17.22 0.04
C SER A 85 5.81 17.17 -0.93
N ALA A 86 6.90 16.54 -0.48
CA ALA A 86 8.07 16.26 -1.29
C ALA A 86 8.28 14.73 -1.39
N PRO A 87 7.54 14.02 -2.27
CA PRO A 87 7.65 12.58 -2.40
C PRO A 87 9.00 12.17 -2.99
N LEU A 88 9.63 11.21 -2.31
CA LEU A 88 10.85 10.53 -2.72
C LEU A 88 10.54 9.03 -2.86
N SER A 89 11.04 8.39 -3.89
CA SER A 89 11.03 6.94 -3.99
C SER A 89 12.36 6.39 -4.46
N LEU A 90 12.66 5.19 -3.97
CA LEU A 90 13.79 4.38 -4.39
C LEU A 90 13.29 2.95 -4.53
N SER A 91 13.38 2.39 -5.74
CA SER A 91 12.99 1.01 -6.01
C SER A 91 14.11 0.24 -6.65
N TYR A 92 14.28 -1.00 -6.23
CA TYR A 92 15.17 -1.98 -6.82
C TYR A 92 14.37 -3.20 -7.25
N ASP A 93 14.53 -3.62 -8.51
CA ASP A 93 13.97 -4.87 -9.00
C ASP A 93 15.10 -5.80 -9.44
N GLY A 94 15.32 -6.86 -8.66
CA GLY A 94 16.22 -7.97 -8.93
C GLY A 94 15.48 -9.27 -9.22
N SER A 95 14.18 -9.22 -9.47
CA SER A 95 13.41 -10.39 -9.86
C SER A 95 13.68 -10.81 -11.32
N ASN A 96 13.31 -12.04 -11.64
CA ASN A 96 13.49 -12.59 -12.99
C ASN A 96 12.35 -12.18 -13.95
N ASP A 97 11.17 -11.81 -13.43
CA ASP A 97 10.00 -11.44 -14.22
C ASP A 97 9.18 -10.39 -13.46
N LEU A 98 8.63 -9.40 -14.19
CA LEU A 98 7.88 -8.30 -13.59
C LEU A 98 6.45 -8.70 -13.19
N LEU A 99 5.82 -9.60 -13.93
CA LEU A 99 4.41 -9.97 -13.76
C LEU A 99 4.24 -11.28 -12.97
N ASN A 100 5.20 -12.18 -13.10
CA ASN A 100 5.18 -13.47 -12.42
C ASN A 100 6.57 -13.83 -11.87
N PRO A 101 7.07 -13.13 -10.85
CA PRO A 101 8.38 -13.38 -10.28
C PRO A 101 8.45 -14.74 -9.59
N GLU A 102 9.47 -15.53 -9.97
CA GLU A 102 9.74 -16.85 -9.38
C GLU A 102 11.09 -16.87 -8.64
N ARG A 103 11.97 -15.88 -8.90
CA ARG A 103 13.32 -15.79 -8.31
C ARG A 103 13.74 -14.34 -8.12
N GLY A 104 14.49 -14.10 -7.05
CA GLY A 104 15.09 -12.80 -6.77
C GLY A 104 14.32 -12.01 -5.71
N PHE A 105 14.54 -10.71 -5.68
CA PHE A 105 13.89 -9.85 -4.69
C PHE A 105 13.64 -8.45 -5.25
N ARG A 106 12.70 -7.75 -4.63
CA ARG A 106 12.41 -6.33 -4.87
C ARG A 106 12.44 -5.58 -3.55
N ILE A 107 12.86 -4.32 -3.62
CA ILE A 107 12.79 -3.38 -2.49
C ILE A 107 12.16 -2.10 -3.00
N ASN A 108 11.16 -1.60 -2.28
CA ASN A 108 10.51 -0.32 -2.53
C ASN A 108 10.58 0.53 -1.26
N MET A 109 11.24 1.67 -1.36
CA MET A 109 11.32 2.67 -0.30
C MET A 109 10.61 3.92 -0.76
N ARG A 110 9.73 4.47 0.07
CA ARG A 110 9.06 5.75 -0.16
C ARG A 110 9.16 6.58 1.10
N ALA A 111 9.49 7.85 0.92
CA ALA A 111 9.47 8.84 2.00
C ALA A 111 8.86 10.12 1.46
N SER A 112 7.98 10.75 2.22
CA SER A 112 7.33 11.98 1.85
C SER A 112 7.29 12.91 3.05
N PRO A 113 8.24 13.85 3.18
CA PRO A 113 8.06 14.99 4.04
C PRO A 113 6.83 15.79 3.60
N GLN A 114 5.98 16.13 4.55
CA GLN A 114 4.70 16.81 4.31
C GLN A 114 4.49 17.91 5.32
N VAL A 115 3.85 19.00 4.85
CA VAL A 115 3.31 20.04 5.72
C VAL A 115 1.83 20.14 5.40
N SER A 116 1.00 19.91 6.40
CA SER A 116 -0.45 20.04 6.31
C SER A 116 -0.90 21.32 6.98
N PHE A 117 -1.76 22.07 6.30
CA PHE A 117 -2.39 23.29 6.79
C PHE A 117 -3.89 23.02 6.92
N GLU A 118 -4.43 23.23 8.10
CA GLU A 118 -5.84 23.09 8.45
C GLU A 118 -6.21 24.22 9.42
N SER A 119 -6.49 23.93 10.70
CA SER A 119 -6.62 24.89 11.79
C SER A 119 -5.28 25.35 12.37
N GLY A 120 -4.17 24.77 11.89
CA GLY A 120 -2.78 25.01 12.23
C GLY A 120 -1.87 24.48 11.13
N SER A 121 -0.56 24.44 11.37
CA SER A 121 0.39 23.81 10.48
C SER A 121 1.11 22.66 11.18
N PHE A 122 1.11 21.49 10.54
CA PHE A 122 1.70 20.26 11.08
C PHE A 122 2.68 19.67 10.06
N ALA A 123 3.93 19.54 10.47
CA ALA A 123 4.97 18.92 9.65
C ALA A 123 5.19 17.46 10.09
N TYR A 124 5.24 16.55 9.13
CA TYR A 124 5.48 15.14 9.38
C TYR A 124 6.16 14.47 8.19
N ILE A 125 6.75 13.32 8.41
CA ILE A 125 7.31 12.47 7.37
C ILE A 125 6.51 11.17 7.33
N ARG A 126 5.94 10.84 6.17
CA ARG A 126 5.32 9.54 5.89
C ARG A 126 6.31 8.68 5.14
N ALA A 127 6.77 7.60 5.76
CA ALA A 127 7.76 6.67 5.20
C ALA A 127 7.17 5.27 5.06
N GLN A 128 7.61 4.52 4.04
CA GLN A 128 7.24 3.13 3.80
C GLN A 128 8.44 2.36 3.27
N LEU A 129 8.57 1.11 3.68
CA LEU A 129 9.54 0.16 3.20
C LEU A 129 8.82 -1.15 2.89
N GLU A 130 8.91 -1.60 1.65
CA GLU A 130 8.41 -2.90 1.24
C GLU A 130 9.53 -3.73 0.62
N GLY A 131 9.64 -4.98 1.05
CA GLY A 131 10.54 -5.97 0.48
C GLY A 131 9.77 -7.21 0.07
N THR A 132 10.07 -7.75 -1.12
CA THR A 132 9.54 -9.04 -1.58
C THR A 132 10.69 -9.96 -1.96
N TYR A 133 10.53 -11.25 -1.67
CA TYR A 133 11.54 -12.27 -1.98
C TYR A 133 10.87 -13.48 -2.62
N TYR A 134 11.50 -14.03 -3.64
CA TYR A 134 11.00 -15.16 -4.43
C TYR A 134 12.07 -16.23 -4.54
N GLN A 135 11.74 -17.46 -4.14
CA GLN A 135 12.64 -18.60 -4.13
C GLN A 135 11.99 -19.83 -4.76
N PRO A 136 12.48 -20.34 -5.90
CA PRO A 136 12.08 -21.62 -6.40
C PRO A 136 12.63 -22.72 -5.46
N VAL A 137 11.78 -23.60 -4.96
CA VAL A 137 12.16 -24.70 -4.04
C VAL A 137 12.06 -26.07 -4.68
N ALA A 138 11.20 -26.22 -5.69
CA ALA A 138 11.07 -27.43 -6.50
C ALA A 138 10.58 -27.01 -7.90
N GLY A 139 10.69 -27.90 -8.89
CA GLY A 139 10.49 -27.56 -10.31
C GLY A 139 9.19 -26.84 -10.68
N ARG A 140 8.17 -26.87 -9.80
CA ARG A 140 6.86 -26.22 -10.01
C ARG A 140 6.40 -25.40 -8.80
N VAL A 141 7.29 -25.19 -7.83
CA VAL A 141 6.95 -24.52 -6.57
C VAL A 141 7.86 -23.35 -6.34
N THR A 142 7.26 -22.18 -6.17
CA THR A 142 7.96 -20.94 -5.74
C THR A 142 7.42 -20.51 -4.38
N LEU A 143 8.31 -20.30 -3.42
CA LEU A 143 7.97 -19.60 -2.19
C LEU A 143 8.12 -18.10 -2.45
N ALA A 144 7.12 -17.33 -2.04
CA ALA A 144 7.14 -15.88 -2.11
C ALA A 144 6.85 -15.30 -0.73
N GLY A 145 7.60 -14.27 -0.36
CA GLY A 145 7.42 -13.55 0.91
C GLY A 145 7.38 -12.05 0.69
N ARG A 146 6.57 -11.34 1.48
CA ARG A 146 6.48 -9.88 1.51
C ARG A 146 6.56 -9.37 2.95
N LEU A 147 7.32 -8.31 3.13
CA LEU A 147 7.35 -7.49 4.36
C LEU A 147 7.03 -6.05 3.95
N HIS A 148 6.13 -5.41 4.69
CA HIS A 148 5.78 -4.02 4.47
C HIS A 148 5.71 -3.29 5.81
N PHE A 149 6.45 -2.20 5.93
CA PHE A 149 6.47 -1.33 7.09
C PHE A 149 6.09 0.08 6.68
N GLY A 150 5.31 0.74 7.51
CA GLY A 150 4.94 2.14 7.37
C GLY A 150 5.16 2.89 8.67
N SER A 151 5.54 4.18 8.58
CA SER A 151 5.67 5.07 9.73
C SER A 151 5.35 6.51 9.35
N ILE A 152 4.62 7.22 10.20
CA ILE A 152 4.39 8.66 10.15
C ILE A 152 4.96 9.26 11.43
N ILE A 153 5.95 10.15 11.26
CA ILE A 153 6.70 10.77 12.36
C ILE A 153 6.54 12.29 12.27
N GLY A 154 6.28 12.95 13.39
CA GLY A 154 6.22 14.42 13.48
C GLY A 154 4.85 14.99 13.80
N ALA A 155 3.75 14.22 13.63
CA ALA A 155 2.41 14.64 13.98
C ALA A 155 1.61 13.53 14.68
N SER A 156 0.68 13.92 15.53
CA SER A 156 -0.30 13.00 16.09
C SER A 156 -1.34 12.59 15.04
N ARG A 157 -1.95 11.42 15.20
CA ARG A 157 -2.97 10.91 14.28
C ARG A 157 -4.09 11.93 13.96
N GLY A 158 -4.56 12.66 14.97
CA GLY A 158 -5.63 13.65 14.83
C GLY A 158 -5.26 14.85 13.93
N ASN A 159 -3.95 15.14 13.78
CA ASN A 159 -3.43 16.22 12.94
C ASN A 159 -3.05 15.74 11.54
N ILE A 160 -3.29 14.47 11.23
CA ILE A 160 -3.00 13.87 9.93
C ILE A 160 -4.32 13.63 9.21
N ALA A 161 -4.46 14.17 8.02
CA ALA A 161 -5.61 13.94 7.16
C ALA A 161 -5.93 12.44 7.05
N PRO A 162 -7.19 12.00 7.20
CA PRO A 162 -7.58 10.59 7.11
C PRO A 162 -6.99 9.86 5.92
N THR A 163 -6.97 10.46 4.74
CA THR A 163 -6.37 9.89 3.52
C THR A 163 -4.86 9.64 3.60
N ARG A 164 -4.16 10.26 4.55
CA ARG A 164 -2.70 10.13 4.73
C ARG A 164 -2.31 9.12 5.81
N ARG A 165 -3.24 8.66 6.63
CA ARG A 165 -3.00 7.62 7.66
C ARG A 165 -2.73 6.25 7.03
N PHE A 166 -2.25 5.32 7.83
CA PHE A 166 -2.13 3.91 7.41
C PHE A 166 -3.41 3.16 7.76
N TYR A 167 -3.78 2.24 6.86
CA TYR A 167 -4.88 1.29 7.00
C TYR A 167 -4.41 -0.07 6.50
N ALA A 168 -4.98 -1.17 7.02
CA ALA A 168 -4.69 -2.53 6.58
C ALA A 168 -5.97 -3.39 6.52
N GLY A 169 -5.88 -4.50 5.82
CA GLY A 169 -6.98 -5.41 5.52
C GLY A 169 -7.38 -5.40 4.05
N GLY A 170 -7.94 -6.47 3.58
CA GLY A 170 -8.37 -6.66 2.20
C GLY A 170 -7.37 -7.39 1.31
N GLY A 171 -7.72 -7.59 0.06
CA GLY A 171 -7.01 -8.46 -0.90
C GLY A 171 -5.59 -8.06 -1.29
N GLY A 172 -5.18 -6.82 -1.02
CA GLY A 172 -3.82 -6.31 -1.25
C GLY A 172 -2.99 -6.12 0.02
N SER A 173 -3.54 -6.49 1.19
CA SER A 173 -2.99 -6.28 2.51
C SER A 173 -3.07 -7.59 3.31
N VAL A 174 -3.99 -7.71 4.27
CA VAL A 174 -4.22 -8.92 5.06
C VAL A 174 -5.51 -9.58 4.57
N ARG A 175 -5.38 -10.60 3.74
CA ARG A 175 -6.53 -11.36 3.23
C ARG A 175 -7.21 -12.15 4.35
N GLY A 176 -8.52 -12.24 4.29
CA GLY A 176 -9.37 -12.79 5.34
C GLY A 176 -10.14 -11.69 6.08
N TYR A 177 -9.67 -10.46 6.05
CA TYR A 177 -10.33 -9.29 6.63
C TYR A 177 -10.88 -8.39 5.53
N ASP A 178 -11.92 -7.63 5.84
CA ASP A 178 -12.46 -6.62 4.96
C ASP A 178 -11.48 -5.45 4.76
N PHE A 179 -11.72 -4.67 3.72
CA PHE A 179 -10.86 -3.55 3.36
C PHE A 179 -10.77 -2.54 4.51
N GLN A 180 -9.52 -2.19 4.92
CA GLN A 180 -9.21 -1.28 6.02
C GLN A 180 -9.62 -1.76 7.42
N GLN A 181 -10.13 -2.97 7.60
CA GLN A 181 -10.67 -3.44 8.87
C GLN A 181 -9.63 -4.00 9.86
N VAL A 182 -8.34 -4.01 9.51
CA VAL A 182 -7.25 -4.40 10.42
C VAL A 182 -6.61 -3.17 11.05
N GLY A 183 -6.63 -3.09 12.39
CA GLY A 183 -6.04 -1.99 13.14
C GLY A 183 -6.99 -1.35 14.15
N PRO A 184 -6.66 -0.15 14.62
CA PRO A 184 -7.48 0.55 15.61
C PRO A 184 -8.82 0.99 15.02
N LYS A 185 -9.88 0.80 15.81
CA LYS A 185 -11.26 1.16 15.49
C LYS A 185 -11.83 2.03 16.60
N ASP A 186 -12.86 2.79 16.28
CA ASP A 186 -13.69 3.49 17.26
C ASP A 186 -14.66 2.52 17.96
N PRO A 187 -15.47 2.97 18.95
CA PRO A 187 -16.44 2.12 19.62
C PRO A 187 -17.52 1.55 18.70
N GLU A 188 -17.81 2.19 17.59
CA GLU A 188 -18.79 1.79 16.57
C GLU A 188 -18.19 0.79 15.57
N GLY A 189 -16.88 0.53 15.64
CA GLY A 189 -16.15 -0.40 14.76
C GLY A 189 -15.60 0.23 13.48
N VAL A 190 -15.65 1.55 13.33
CA VAL A 190 -15.13 2.27 12.17
C VAL A 190 -13.60 2.37 12.25
N PRO A 191 -12.84 2.04 11.18
CA PRO A 191 -11.38 2.13 11.18
C PRO A 191 -10.91 3.58 11.37
N THR A 192 -10.06 3.79 12.36
CA THR A 192 -9.51 5.13 12.65
C THR A 192 -8.21 5.42 11.90
N GLY A 193 -7.60 4.39 11.30
CA GLY A 193 -6.25 4.46 10.77
C GLY A 193 -5.19 4.67 11.85
N GLY A 194 -3.92 4.67 11.48
CA GLY A 194 -2.81 4.83 12.41
C GLY A 194 -1.57 5.47 11.81
N ASN A 195 -0.58 5.66 12.70
CA ASN A 195 0.69 6.29 12.36
C ASN A 195 1.75 5.27 11.92
N SER A 196 1.57 3.99 12.19
CA SER A 196 2.49 2.97 11.67
C SER A 196 1.77 1.68 11.29
N LEU A 197 2.46 0.87 10.47
CA LEU A 197 1.94 -0.33 9.85
C LEU A 197 3.02 -1.40 9.80
N THR A 198 2.64 -2.64 10.07
CA THR A 198 3.42 -3.85 9.77
C THR A 198 2.54 -4.83 9.01
N GLU A 199 3.01 -5.33 7.87
CA GLU A 199 2.38 -6.44 7.14
C GLU A 199 3.43 -7.48 6.75
N VAL A 200 3.02 -8.74 6.81
CA VAL A 200 3.81 -9.91 6.42
C VAL A 200 2.91 -10.81 5.58
N SER A 201 3.40 -11.29 4.45
CA SER A 201 2.70 -12.29 3.63
C SER A 201 3.65 -13.38 3.20
N VAL A 202 3.17 -14.62 3.21
CA VAL A 202 3.91 -15.79 2.71
C VAL A 202 2.99 -16.61 1.82
N GLU A 203 3.46 -16.94 0.62
CA GLU A 203 2.76 -17.76 -0.37
C GLU A 203 3.62 -18.94 -0.83
N ALA A 204 3.01 -20.09 -1.02
CA ALA A 204 3.59 -21.20 -1.77
C ALA A 204 2.86 -21.33 -3.11
N ARG A 205 3.52 -20.97 -4.21
CA ARG A 205 2.95 -20.91 -5.55
C ARG A 205 3.23 -22.21 -6.30
N PHE A 206 2.21 -23.05 -6.47
CA PHE A 206 2.28 -24.30 -7.24
C PHE A 206 1.77 -24.05 -8.65
N ARG A 207 2.56 -24.32 -9.70
CA ARG A 207 2.19 -24.08 -11.09
C ARG A 207 1.99 -25.38 -11.86
N PHE A 208 0.88 -25.50 -12.59
CA PHE A 208 0.49 -26.65 -13.41
C PHE A 208 0.06 -26.16 -14.81
N GLY A 209 1.04 -25.93 -15.68
CA GLY A 209 0.79 -25.32 -17.00
C GLY A 209 0.31 -23.86 -16.85
N ASP A 210 -0.90 -23.58 -17.35
CA ASP A 210 -1.51 -22.27 -17.25
C ASP A 210 -2.31 -22.05 -15.95
N TRP A 211 -2.36 -23.04 -15.08
CA TRP A 211 -3.03 -22.96 -13.78
C TRP A 211 -2.05 -22.99 -12.63
N GLY A 212 -2.46 -22.41 -11.53
CA GLY A 212 -1.72 -22.47 -10.28
C GLY A 212 -2.64 -22.51 -9.07
N VAL A 213 -2.12 -23.10 -8.00
CA VAL A 213 -2.75 -23.11 -6.67
C VAL A 213 -1.78 -22.48 -5.69
N VAL A 214 -2.28 -21.59 -4.84
CA VAL A 214 -1.45 -20.76 -3.96
C VAL A 214 -2.06 -20.74 -2.56
N PRO A 215 -1.68 -21.65 -1.66
CA PRO A 215 -1.91 -21.45 -0.24
C PRO A 215 -1.08 -20.30 0.28
N PHE A 216 -1.66 -19.53 1.22
CA PHE A 216 -1.01 -18.35 1.79
C PHE A 216 -1.40 -18.10 3.24
N VAL A 217 -0.54 -17.37 3.92
CA VAL A 217 -0.79 -16.78 5.23
C VAL A 217 -0.36 -15.32 5.18
N ASP A 218 -1.23 -14.44 5.63
CA ASP A 218 -0.98 -13.02 5.79
C ASP A 218 -1.10 -12.64 7.27
N ALA A 219 -0.32 -11.65 7.67
CA ALA A 219 -0.43 -11.04 8.97
C ALA A 219 -0.24 -9.52 8.85
N GLY A 220 -0.92 -8.75 9.68
CA GLY A 220 -0.71 -7.31 9.70
C GLY A 220 -1.35 -6.63 10.89
N GLN A 221 -0.91 -5.40 11.15
CA GLN A 221 -1.46 -4.52 12.16
C GLN A 221 -1.14 -3.07 11.84
N VAL A 222 -2.09 -2.20 12.16
CA VAL A 222 -1.92 -0.75 12.16
C VAL A 222 -1.85 -0.26 13.59
N PHE A 223 -0.88 0.59 13.89
CA PHE A 223 -0.63 1.09 15.26
C PHE A 223 -0.88 2.59 15.33
N THR A 224 -1.35 3.06 16.49
CA THR A 224 -1.49 4.50 16.77
C THR A 224 -0.14 5.17 17.02
N GLY A 225 0.85 4.41 17.50
CA GLY A 225 2.23 4.86 17.67
C GLY A 225 2.98 5.00 16.34
N THR A 226 4.11 5.73 16.36
CA THR A 226 4.94 5.98 15.17
C THR A 226 5.87 4.83 14.81
N VAL A 227 6.18 3.94 15.75
CA VAL A 227 7.09 2.81 15.55
C VAL A 227 6.27 1.57 15.24
N PRO A 228 6.44 0.95 14.06
CA PRO A 228 5.81 -0.32 13.75
C PRO A 228 6.43 -1.44 14.60
N ASP A 229 5.62 -2.38 15.08
CA ASP A 229 6.06 -3.57 15.79
C ASP A 229 5.30 -4.83 15.31
N PHE A 230 5.38 -5.94 16.03
CA PHE A 230 4.71 -7.20 15.71
C PHE A 230 3.68 -7.61 16.77
N SER A 231 3.29 -6.70 17.67
CA SER A 231 2.29 -6.99 18.69
C SER A 231 0.88 -6.94 18.13
N GLY A 232 -0.01 -7.74 18.68
CA GLY A 232 -1.44 -7.71 18.37
C GLY A 232 -1.79 -7.91 16.88
N MET A 233 -0.96 -8.64 16.13
CA MET A 233 -1.18 -8.85 14.70
C MET A 233 -2.46 -9.65 14.43
N SER A 234 -3.18 -9.23 13.40
CA SER A 234 -4.28 -9.97 12.80
C SER A 234 -3.72 -10.94 11.76
N PHE A 235 -4.18 -12.20 11.79
CA PHE A 235 -3.72 -13.26 10.90
C PHE A 235 -4.86 -13.73 10.01
N GLY A 236 -4.58 -13.89 8.71
CA GLY A 236 -5.48 -14.51 7.76
C GLY A 236 -4.79 -15.62 6.99
N ALA A 237 -5.53 -16.67 6.66
CA ALA A 237 -5.03 -17.78 5.84
C ALA A 237 -6.02 -18.11 4.74
N GLY A 238 -5.50 -18.64 3.64
CA GLY A 238 -6.36 -18.96 2.51
C GLY A 238 -5.67 -19.75 1.43
N ILE A 239 -6.43 -19.96 0.36
CA ILE A 239 -5.98 -20.61 -0.86
C ILE A 239 -6.45 -19.80 -2.06
N GLY A 240 -5.60 -19.66 -3.05
CA GLY A 240 -5.94 -18.98 -4.29
C GLY A 240 -5.74 -19.86 -5.51
N VAL A 241 -6.52 -19.61 -6.53
CA VAL A 241 -6.35 -20.15 -7.87
C VAL A 241 -5.78 -19.04 -8.77
N ARG A 242 -4.86 -19.41 -9.65
CA ARG A 242 -4.25 -18.53 -10.66
C ARG A 242 -4.49 -19.09 -12.04
N TYR A 243 -4.86 -18.24 -12.97
CA TYR A 243 -4.83 -18.56 -14.39
C TYR A 243 -3.83 -17.62 -15.08
N TYR A 244 -2.72 -18.19 -15.57
CA TYR A 244 -1.62 -17.43 -16.14
C TYR A 244 -1.93 -17.02 -17.59
N THR A 245 -2.00 -15.74 -17.83
CA THR A 245 -2.20 -15.15 -19.17
C THR A 245 -0.96 -14.39 -19.62
N SER A 246 -0.94 -13.95 -20.87
CA SER A 246 0.17 -13.15 -21.44
C SER A 246 0.33 -11.77 -20.79
N PHE A 247 -0.71 -11.26 -20.13
CA PHE A 247 -0.71 -9.96 -19.43
C PHE A 247 -0.66 -10.09 -17.91
N GLY A 248 -0.37 -11.28 -17.40
CA GLY A 248 -0.27 -11.60 -15.98
C GLY A 248 -1.32 -12.59 -15.52
N PRO A 249 -1.18 -13.15 -14.30
CA PRO A 249 -2.15 -14.11 -13.77
C PRO A 249 -3.45 -13.43 -13.36
N VAL A 250 -4.58 -14.04 -13.72
CA VAL A 250 -5.88 -13.75 -13.11
C VAL A 250 -5.95 -14.55 -11.82
N ARG A 251 -6.33 -13.91 -10.73
CA ARG A 251 -6.29 -14.47 -9.39
C ARG A 251 -7.67 -14.48 -8.74
N VAL A 252 -8.03 -15.60 -8.12
CA VAL A 252 -9.19 -15.73 -7.24
C VAL A 252 -8.69 -16.32 -5.92
N ASP A 253 -8.85 -15.58 -4.82
CA ASP A 253 -8.43 -16.00 -3.48
C ASP A 253 -9.65 -16.16 -2.58
N VAL A 254 -9.63 -17.18 -1.74
CA VAL A 254 -10.56 -17.42 -0.64
C VAL A 254 -9.75 -17.44 0.66
N ALA A 255 -10.16 -16.67 1.64
CA ALA A 255 -9.43 -16.53 2.89
C ALA A 255 -10.37 -16.44 4.09
N THR A 256 -9.84 -16.81 5.26
CA THR A 256 -10.50 -16.69 6.55
C THR A 256 -9.57 -15.99 7.55
N PRO A 257 -10.08 -15.13 8.44
CA PRO A 257 -9.30 -14.64 9.56
C PRO A 257 -9.03 -15.78 10.55
N ILE A 258 -7.81 -15.85 11.09
CA ILE A 258 -7.42 -16.86 12.10
C ILE A 258 -7.81 -16.38 13.50
N ASN A 259 -7.68 -15.09 13.76
CA ASN A 259 -8.02 -14.46 15.04
C ASN A 259 -9.05 -13.31 14.83
N PRO A 260 -10.29 -13.64 14.39
CA PRO A 260 -11.30 -12.64 14.06
C PRO A 260 -11.75 -11.84 15.26
N GLY A 261 -12.01 -10.56 15.06
CA GLY A 261 -12.80 -9.72 15.94
C GLY A 261 -14.33 -9.96 15.77
N PRO A 262 -15.17 -9.29 16.58
CA PRO A 262 -16.62 -9.54 16.58
C PRO A 262 -17.32 -9.28 15.25
N ASN A 263 -16.80 -8.36 14.43
CA ASN A 263 -17.42 -7.91 13.18
C ASN A 263 -16.66 -8.39 11.94
N ASP A 264 -15.62 -9.20 12.08
CA ASP A 264 -14.83 -9.67 10.95
C ASP A 264 -15.58 -10.78 10.18
N PRO A 265 -15.42 -10.87 8.86
CA PRO A 265 -16.09 -11.88 8.04
C PRO A 265 -15.56 -13.28 8.40
N LYS A 266 -16.42 -14.30 8.25
CA LYS A 266 -15.97 -15.69 8.41
C LYS A 266 -15.13 -16.16 7.22
N VAL A 267 -15.45 -15.68 6.02
CA VAL A 267 -14.77 -16.00 4.75
C VAL A 267 -14.83 -14.77 3.86
N ALA A 268 -13.71 -14.46 3.23
CA ALA A 268 -13.58 -13.36 2.28
C ALA A 268 -13.11 -13.89 0.91
N PHE A 269 -13.60 -13.25 -0.16
CA PHE A 269 -13.29 -13.59 -1.55
C PHE A 269 -12.65 -12.40 -2.24
N TYR A 270 -11.59 -12.64 -3.00
CA TYR A 270 -10.88 -11.60 -3.73
C TYR A 270 -10.65 -12.03 -5.17
N VAL A 271 -10.90 -11.14 -6.13
CA VAL A 271 -10.62 -11.32 -7.55
C VAL A 271 -9.75 -10.18 -8.02
N SER A 272 -8.63 -10.47 -8.68
CA SER A 272 -7.75 -9.44 -9.23
C SER A 272 -6.88 -9.96 -10.36
N ILE A 273 -6.17 -9.05 -11.03
CA ILE A 273 -5.17 -9.35 -12.05
C ILE A 273 -3.78 -9.05 -11.46
N GLY A 274 -2.82 -9.94 -11.68
CA GLY A 274 -1.48 -9.90 -11.12
C GLY A 274 -1.28 -10.83 -9.93
N GLN A 275 -0.04 -10.98 -9.49
CA GLN A 275 0.27 -11.66 -8.23
C GLN A 275 -0.13 -10.76 -7.03
N ALA A 276 -0.18 -11.32 -5.82
CA ALA A 276 -0.49 -10.55 -4.62
C ALA A 276 0.60 -9.51 -4.31
N PHE A 277 1.85 -9.84 -4.68
CA PHE A 277 3.05 -9.00 -4.55
C PHE A 277 4.17 -9.51 -5.46
#